data_27b3d1a3fe650cbfe0f75790a9ffc754
#
_entry.id   27b3d1a3fe650cbfe0f75790a9ffc754
#
_cell.length_a   1.000
_cell.length_b   1.000
_cell.length_c   1.000
_cell.angle_alpha   90.00
_cell.angle_beta   90.00
_cell.angle_gamma   90.00
#
_symmetry.space_group_name_H-M   'P 1'
#
loop_
_entity.id
_entity.type
_entity.pdbx_description
1 polymer ?
#
loop_
_entity_poly.entity_id
_entity_poly.type
_entity_poly.pdbx_seq_one_letter_code
_entity_poly.pdbx_strand_id
1 'polypeptide(L)'
;MGKMQYYTVKDYVELLEKRGMLLENRVEGEEDHVIRNLTYNSKEAGADTMFICKGAAFKMTYLREAVERGAVCYISEKTFDLEQQVPCILVKDIREAMSVLANFFYNRPWENLVVTGIGGTKGKSTSAYYMKAVVDDYMEALGKKESAVISSIDIYDGKSLVESHITTPEAVELQQHLRNALDCGI
;
A
#
# COMPACT_ATOMS: atom_id res chain seq x y z
N MET A 1 17.03 9.59 7.22
CA MET A 1 16.14 9.21 6.09
C MET A 1 16.69 7.95 5.40
N GLY A 2 16.07 6.81 5.60
CA GLY A 2 16.45 5.57 4.93
C GLY A 2 15.92 5.58 3.51
N LYS A 3 16.79 5.33 2.50
CA LYS A 3 16.32 5.08 1.13
C LYS A 3 15.31 3.95 1.14
N MET A 4 14.25 4.07 0.35
CA MET A 4 13.29 3.00 0.12
C MET A 4 14.04 1.79 -0.48
N GLN A 5 13.94 0.65 0.19
CA GLN A 5 14.45 -0.63 -0.31
C GLN A 5 13.38 -1.26 -1.19
N TYR A 6 13.77 -1.74 -2.35
CA TYR A 6 12.91 -2.50 -3.25
C TYR A 6 13.24 -3.99 -3.13
N TYR A 7 12.24 -4.81 -3.40
CA TYR A 7 12.28 -6.26 -3.24
C TYR A 7 11.99 -6.95 -4.56
N THR A 8 12.46 -8.17 -4.71
CA THR A 8 12.21 -9.00 -5.88
C THR A 8 10.86 -9.71 -5.79
N VAL A 9 10.36 -10.21 -6.91
CA VAL A 9 9.15 -11.06 -6.94
C VAL A 9 9.29 -12.23 -5.98
N LYS A 10 10.47 -12.84 -5.90
CA LYS A 10 10.79 -13.91 -4.96
C LYS A 10 10.58 -13.51 -3.50
N ASP A 11 11.02 -12.32 -3.11
CA ASP A 11 10.85 -11.83 -1.73
C ASP A 11 9.35 -11.73 -1.34
N TYR A 12 8.49 -11.33 -2.29
CA TYR A 12 7.04 -11.27 -2.09
C TYR A 12 6.41 -12.66 -1.98
N VAL A 13 6.87 -13.62 -2.79
CA VAL A 13 6.43 -15.03 -2.70
C VAL A 13 6.80 -15.60 -1.34
N GLU A 14 8.05 -15.46 -0.91
CA GLU A 14 8.54 -15.94 0.40
C GLU A 14 7.78 -15.31 1.56
N LEU A 15 7.46 -14.01 1.45
CA LEU A 15 6.65 -13.31 2.45
C LEU A 15 5.26 -13.93 2.58
N LEU A 16 4.58 -14.15 1.46
CA LEU A 16 3.22 -14.71 1.42
C LEU A 16 3.21 -16.17 1.89
N GLU A 17 4.20 -16.96 1.52
CA GLU A 17 4.38 -18.32 1.98
C GLU A 17 4.57 -18.39 3.49
N LYS A 18 5.50 -17.59 4.03
CA LYS A 18 5.77 -17.50 5.47
C LYS A 18 4.53 -17.08 6.28
N ARG A 19 3.64 -16.29 5.68
CA ARG A 19 2.37 -15.87 6.28
C ARG A 19 1.24 -16.88 6.08
N GLY A 20 1.46 -17.96 5.33
CA GLY A 20 0.45 -18.97 5.02
C GLY A 20 -0.66 -18.47 4.09
N MET A 21 -0.40 -17.40 3.34
CA MET A 21 -1.36 -16.76 2.42
C MET A 21 -1.23 -17.26 0.98
N LEU A 22 -0.08 -17.84 0.61
CA LEU A 22 0.19 -18.34 -0.72
C LEU A 22 -0.68 -19.56 -1.02
N LEU A 23 -1.29 -19.62 -2.21
CA LEU A 23 -1.93 -20.80 -2.78
C LEU A 23 -1.03 -21.45 -3.83
N GLU A 24 -0.54 -20.65 -4.76
CA GLU A 24 0.27 -21.13 -5.87
C GLU A 24 1.23 -20.02 -6.34
N ASN A 25 2.41 -20.42 -6.76
CA ASN A 25 3.42 -19.56 -7.35
C ASN A 25 3.64 -19.93 -8.82
N ARG A 26 3.43 -18.98 -9.73
CA ARG A 26 3.61 -19.11 -11.18
C ARG A 26 4.46 -17.96 -11.71
N VAL A 27 5.65 -17.78 -11.15
CA VAL A 27 6.57 -16.69 -11.48
C VAL A 27 7.88 -17.18 -12.11
N GLU A 28 7.89 -18.40 -12.62
CA GLU A 28 9.08 -19.03 -13.22
C GLU A 28 9.76 -18.11 -14.24
N GLY A 29 11.05 -17.85 -14.04
CA GLY A 29 11.88 -17.00 -14.88
C GLY A 29 11.84 -15.51 -14.53
N GLU A 30 10.98 -15.07 -13.62
CA GLU A 30 10.85 -13.66 -13.21
C GLU A 30 11.07 -13.45 -11.69
N GLU A 31 11.62 -14.46 -11.01
CA GLU A 31 11.82 -14.44 -9.55
C GLU A 31 12.70 -13.29 -9.07
N ASP A 32 13.72 -12.96 -9.84
CA ASP A 32 14.71 -11.92 -9.50
C ASP A 32 14.29 -10.52 -9.97
N HIS A 33 13.12 -10.38 -10.61
CA HIS A 33 12.61 -9.09 -11.07
C HIS A 33 12.29 -8.18 -9.87
N VAL A 34 12.88 -6.99 -9.85
CA VAL A 34 12.72 -6.02 -8.76
C VAL A 34 11.44 -5.22 -8.95
N ILE A 35 10.55 -5.26 -7.98
CA ILE A 35 9.29 -4.52 -7.99
C ILE A 35 9.51 -3.08 -7.50
N ARG A 36 9.17 -2.12 -8.35
CA ARG A 36 9.29 -0.68 -8.06
C ARG A 36 7.95 0.03 -7.94
N ASN A 37 6.87 -0.63 -8.30
CA ASN A 37 5.51 -0.13 -8.17
C ASN A 37 4.56 -1.24 -7.72
N LEU A 38 3.65 -0.91 -6.82
CA LEU A 38 2.61 -1.80 -6.31
C LEU A 38 1.28 -1.05 -6.38
N THR A 39 0.37 -1.50 -7.21
CA THR A 39 -0.94 -0.84 -7.38
C THR A 39 -2.04 -1.82 -7.76
N TYR A 40 -3.28 -1.44 -7.50
CA TYR A 40 -4.51 -2.08 -7.99
C TYR A 40 -5.25 -1.21 -9.02
N ASN A 41 -4.73 -0.01 -9.31
CA ASN A 41 -5.26 0.90 -10.29
C ASN A 41 -4.48 0.74 -11.61
N SER A 42 -5.13 0.22 -12.64
CA SER A 42 -4.49 -0.02 -13.94
C SER A 42 -3.88 1.24 -14.57
N LYS A 43 -4.45 2.42 -14.27
CA LYS A 43 -3.94 3.70 -14.76
C LYS A 43 -2.62 4.13 -14.14
N GLU A 44 -2.30 3.59 -12.97
CA GLU A 44 -1.06 3.85 -12.23
C GLU A 44 0.01 2.78 -12.49
N ALA A 45 -0.35 1.73 -13.23
CA ALA A 45 0.61 0.71 -13.64
C ALA A 45 1.64 1.30 -14.61
N GLY A 46 2.85 0.81 -14.52
CA GLY A 46 4.00 1.16 -15.34
C GLY A 46 5.03 0.05 -15.30
N ALA A 47 6.27 0.35 -15.72
CA ALA A 47 7.36 -0.60 -15.64
C ALA A 47 7.57 -1.08 -14.18
N ASP A 48 8.00 -2.34 -14.04
CA ASP A 48 8.31 -2.97 -12.74
C ASP A 48 7.12 -2.99 -11.75
N THR A 49 5.89 -2.98 -12.27
CA THR A 49 4.66 -3.01 -11.45
C THR A 49 4.28 -4.44 -11.10
N MET A 50 4.00 -4.67 -9.82
CA MET A 50 3.20 -5.80 -9.32
C MET A 50 1.74 -5.33 -9.20
N PHE A 51 0.85 -5.91 -10.01
CA PHE A 51 -0.55 -5.49 -10.07
C PHE A 51 -1.45 -6.34 -9.18
N ILE A 52 -2.29 -5.72 -8.36
CA ILE A 52 -3.20 -6.40 -7.43
C ILE A 52 -4.60 -6.49 -8.04
N CYS A 53 -5.05 -7.69 -8.37
CA CYS A 53 -6.38 -7.95 -8.91
C CYS A 53 -7.40 -8.04 -7.76
N LYS A 54 -7.91 -6.90 -7.25
CA LYS A 54 -8.78 -6.89 -6.09
C LYS A 54 -10.20 -6.39 -6.37
N GLY A 55 -11.12 -6.87 -5.52
CA GLY A 55 -12.45 -6.31 -5.35
C GLY A 55 -13.52 -6.91 -6.27
N ALA A 56 -14.77 -6.77 -5.83
CA ALA A 56 -15.94 -7.26 -6.58
C ALA A 56 -16.15 -6.55 -7.93
N ALA A 57 -15.63 -5.33 -8.07
CA ALA A 57 -15.70 -4.54 -9.31
C ALA A 57 -14.51 -4.80 -10.26
N PHE A 58 -13.62 -5.73 -9.93
CA PHE A 58 -12.49 -6.07 -10.77
C PHE A 58 -12.96 -6.56 -12.16
N LYS A 59 -12.33 -6.02 -13.20
CA LYS A 59 -12.56 -6.43 -14.59
C LYS A 59 -11.25 -6.87 -15.22
N MET A 60 -11.31 -7.88 -16.08
CA MET A 60 -10.17 -8.38 -16.83
C MET A 60 -9.46 -7.28 -17.64
N THR A 61 -10.22 -6.30 -18.10
CA THR A 61 -9.70 -5.13 -18.83
C THR A 61 -8.68 -4.33 -18.01
N TYR A 62 -8.83 -4.28 -16.70
CA TYR A 62 -7.86 -3.59 -15.82
C TYR A 62 -6.52 -4.31 -15.76
N LEU A 63 -6.55 -5.66 -15.71
CA LEU A 63 -5.31 -6.43 -15.74
C LEU A 63 -4.61 -6.31 -17.10
N ARG A 64 -5.37 -6.38 -18.21
CA ARG A 64 -4.80 -6.18 -19.56
C ARG A 64 -4.16 -4.80 -19.69
N GLU A 65 -4.85 -3.75 -19.28
CA GLU A 65 -4.31 -2.38 -19.29
C GLU A 65 -3.04 -2.26 -18.42
N ALA A 66 -3.01 -2.89 -17.25
CA ALA A 66 -1.84 -2.88 -16.39
C ALA A 66 -0.64 -3.59 -17.05
N VAL A 67 -0.86 -4.73 -17.71
CA VAL A 67 0.17 -5.46 -18.45
C VAL A 67 0.67 -4.66 -19.64
N GLU A 68 -0.21 -4.06 -20.43
CA GLU A 68 0.16 -3.16 -21.55
C GLU A 68 1.01 -1.97 -21.09
N ARG A 69 0.80 -1.51 -19.86
CA ARG A 69 1.57 -0.42 -19.24
C ARG A 69 2.88 -0.87 -18.61
N GLY A 70 3.16 -2.18 -18.55
CA GLY A 70 4.43 -2.71 -18.06
C GLY A 70 4.36 -3.42 -16.70
N ALA A 71 3.17 -3.86 -16.26
CA ALA A 71 3.10 -4.75 -15.10
C ALA A 71 3.80 -6.08 -15.42
N VAL A 72 4.74 -6.46 -14.56
CA VAL A 72 5.60 -7.64 -14.73
C VAL A 72 5.04 -8.89 -14.07
N CYS A 73 4.16 -8.73 -13.08
CA CYS A 73 3.43 -9.81 -12.46
C CYS A 73 2.11 -9.31 -11.88
N TYR A 74 1.20 -10.23 -11.58
CA TYR A 74 -0.04 -9.89 -10.87
C TYR A 74 -0.30 -10.84 -9.70
N ILE A 75 -1.09 -10.35 -8.75
CA ILE A 75 -1.56 -11.10 -7.59
C ILE A 75 -3.07 -11.19 -7.61
N SER A 76 -3.62 -12.38 -7.38
CA SER A 76 -5.07 -12.61 -7.40
C SER A 76 -5.46 -13.87 -6.62
N GLU A 77 -6.77 -14.08 -6.45
CA GLU A 77 -7.33 -15.32 -5.85
C GLU A 77 -7.54 -16.43 -6.89
N LYS A 78 -7.40 -16.12 -8.18
CA LYS A 78 -7.57 -17.05 -9.31
C LYS A 78 -6.73 -16.66 -10.50
N THR A 79 -6.48 -17.61 -11.36
CA THR A 79 -5.79 -17.36 -12.64
C THR A 79 -6.70 -16.66 -13.64
N PHE A 80 -6.08 -15.89 -14.54
CA PHE A 80 -6.76 -15.24 -15.65
C PHE A 80 -6.14 -15.70 -16.97
N ASP A 81 -7.00 -15.86 -17.97
CA ASP A 81 -6.58 -16.17 -19.33
C ASP A 81 -6.18 -14.88 -20.05
N LEU A 82 -4.89 -14.69 -20.22
CA LEU A 82 -4.27 -13.56 -20.91
C LEU A 82 -3.67 -14.05 -22.23
N GLU A 83 -3.71 -13.22 -23.26
CA GLU A 83 -3.07 -13.50 -24.56
C GLU A 83 -1.55 -13.67 -24.41
N GLN A 84 -0.95 -12.90 -23.50
CA GLN A 84 0.44 -13.02 -23.09
C GLN A 84 0.51 -13.71 -21.74
N GLN A 85 1.40 -14.67 -21.60
CA GLN A 85 1.66 -15.31 -20.32
C GLN A 85 2.36 -14.31 -19.37
N VAL A 86 1.70 -13.94 -18.28
CA VAL A 86 2.21 -13.02 -17.27
C VAL A 86 2.35 -13.78 -15.96
N PRO A 87 3.50 -13.66 -15.29
CA PRO A 87 3.73 -14.26 -13.98
C PRO A 87 2.63 -13.90 -12.99
N CYS A 88 2.20 -14.87 -12.19
CA CYS A 88 1.17 -14.60 -11.18
C CYS A 88 1.44 -15.31 -9.85
N ILE A 89 0.99 -14.68 -8.79
CA ILE A 89 1.00 -15.18 -7.43
C ILE A 89 -0.46 -15.35 -6.99
N LEU A 90 -0.86 -16.57 -6.68
CA LEU A 90 -2.20 -16.86 -6.21
C LEU A 90 -2.25 -16.87 -4.69
N VAL A 91 -3.22 -16.17 -4.13
CA VAL A 91 -3.40 -15.98 -2.69
C VAL A 91 -4.80 -16.41 -2.24
N LYS A 92 -4.93 -16.73 -0.95
CA LYS A 92 -6.20 -17.17 -0.35
C LYS A 92 -7.22 -16.06 -0.24
N ASP A 93 -6.77 -14.87 0.16
CA ASP A 93 -7.55 -13.66 0.34
C ASP A 93 -6.74 -12.47 -0.18
N ILE A 94 -7.22 -11.83 -1.21
CA ILE A 94 -6.51 -10.73 -1.86
C ILE A 94 -6.46 -9.45 -1.00
N ARG A 95 -7.45 -9.23 -0.12
CA ARG A 95 -7.47 -8.04 0.75
C ARG A 95 -6.47 -8.18 1.88
N GLU A 96 -6.40 -9.37 2.49
CA GLU A 96 -5.43 -9.67 3.52
C GLU A 96 -4.00 -9.63 2.93
N ALA A 97 -3.78 -10.28 1.79
CA ALA A 97 -2.51 -10.25 1.07
C ALA A 97 -2.08 -8.82 0.72
N MET A 98 -2.99 -7.99 0.18
CA MET A 98 -2.72 -6.59 -0.17
C MET A 98 -2.19 -5.80 1.04
N SER A 99 -2.74 -6.01 2.23
CA SER A 99 -2.29 -5.31 3.44
C SER A 99 -0.85 -5.68 3.81
N VAL A 100 -0.50 -6.97 3.71
CA VAL A 100 0.85 -7.47 3.99
C VAL A 100 1.84 -7.00 2.93
N LEU A 101 1.47 -7.07 1.65
CA LEU A 101 2.30 -6.66 0.53
C LEU A 101 2.58 -5.15 0.55
N ALA A 102 1.56 -4.32 0.78
CA ALA A 102 1.72 -2.88 0.88
C ALA A 102 2.65 -2.49 2.03
N ASN A 103 2.47 -3.09 3.20
CA ASN A 103 3.35 -2.87 4.34
C ASN A 103 4.81 -3.24 4.03
N PHE A 104 5.04 -4.35 3.34
CA PHE A 104 6.37 -4.79 2.94
C PHE A 104 6.97 -3.87 1.87
N PHE A 105 6.20 -3.54 0.83
CA PHE A 105 6.63 -2.66 -0.25
C PHE A 105 7.10 -1.31 0.26
N TYR A 106 6.37 -0.68 1.19
CA TYR A 106 6.73 0.61 1.79
C TYR A 106 7.74 0.50 2.95
N ASN A 107 8.37 -0.66 3.15
CA ASN A 107 9.38 -0.93 4.18
C ASN A 107 8.88 -0.71 5.60
N ARG A 108 7.66 -1.16 5.90
CA ARG A 108 7.07 -1.17 7.25
C ARG A 108 7.18 0.18 7.96
N PRO A 109 6.66 1.27 7.40
CA PRO A 109 6.88 2.62 7.93
C PRO A 109 6.38 2.78 9.36
N TRP A 110 5.33 2.08 9.75
CA TRP A 110 4.74 2.14 11.08
C TRP A 110 5.69 1.69 12.21
N GLU A 111 6.71 0.88 11.93
CA GLU A 111 7.70 0.44 12.93
C GLU A 111 8.54 1.61 13.47
N ASN A 112 8.58 2.72 12.74
CA ASN A 112 9.35 3.93 13.09
C ASN A 112 8.46 5.15 13.32
N LEU A 113 7.16 4.97 13.45
CA LEU A 113 6.16 6.00 13.72
C LEU A 113 5.36 5.66 14.97
N VAL A 114 4.92 6.66 15.70
CA VAL A 114 3.89 6.49 16.73
C VAL A 114 2.53 6.64 16.05
N VAL A 115 1.85 5.52 15.81
CA VAL A 115 0.56 5.50 15.13
C VAL A 115 -0.57 5.32 16.13
N THR A 116 -1.52 6.26 16.15
CA THR A 116 -2.72 6.20 16.99
C THR A 116 -3.96 5.99 16.14
N GLY A 117 -4.70 4.90 16.37
CA GLY A 117 -5.98 4.61 15.71
C GLY A 117 -7.17 5.05 16.56
N ILE A 118 -8.12 5.78 15.94
CA ILE A 118 -9.33 6.26 16.62
C ILE A 118 -10.54 5.52 16.04
N GLY A 119 -11.13 4.63 16.83
CA GLY A 119 -12.33 3.88 16.50
C GLY A 119 -13.60 4.48 17.12
N GLY A 120 -14.76 4.23 16.52
CA GLY A 120 -16.06 4.65 17.06
C GLY A 120 -17.13 4.87 16.00
N THR A 121 -18.38 4.94 16.42
CA THR A 121 -19.51 5.20 15.51
C THR A 121 -19.67 6.66 15.15
N LYS A 122 -19.27 7.59 16.04
CA LYS A 122 -19.30 9.04 15.86
C LYS A 122 -18.06 9.69 16.48
N GLY A 123 -17.74 10.90 16.08
CA GLY A 123 -16.68 11.73 16.70
C GLY A 123 -15.24 11.35 16.29
N LYS A 124 -15.01 10.34 15.47
CA LYS A 124 -13.65 9.91 15.07
C LYS A 124 -12.80 11.05 14.51
N SER A 125 -13.30 11.72 13.46
CA SER A 125 -12.58 12.83 12.82
C SER A 125 -12.39 14.00 13.80
N THR A 126 -13.42 14.36 14.56
CA THR A 126 -13.33 15.41 15.59
C THR A 126 -12.22 15.08 16.61
N SER A 127 -12.20 13.84 17.13
CA SER A 127 -11.18 13.43 18.10
C SER A 127 -9.77 13.41 17.48
N ALA A 128 -9.65 13.00 16.19
CA ALA A 128 -8.38 13.01 15.49
C ALA A 128 -7.81 14.44 15.39
N TYR A 129 -8.64 15.42 15.05
CA TYR A 129 -8.20 16.82 14.94
C TYR A 129 -7.91 17.47 16.28
N TYR A 130 -8.67 17.15 17.34
CA TYR A 130 -8.32 17.62 18.69
C TYR A 130 -6.99 17.03 19.14
N MET A 131 -6.77 15.73 18.91
CA MET A 131 -5.49 15.09 19.23
C MET A 131 -4.34 15.71 18.42
N LYS A 132 -4.55 15.89 17.10
CA LYS A 132 -3.56 16.54 16.24
C LYS A 132 -3.20 17.93 16.80
N ALA A 133 -4.17 18.76 17.11
CA ALA A 133 -3.92 20.11 17.63
C ALA A 133 -3.06 20.10 18.91
N VAL A 134 -3.36 19.20 19.86
CA VAL A 134 -2.58 19.07 21.11
C VAL A 134 -1.17 18.54 20.84
N VAL A 135 -1.03 17.57 19.94
CA VAL A 135 0.27 17.00 19.59
C VAL A 135 1.11 18.01 18.83
N ASP A 136 0.52 18.77 17.91
CA ASP A 136 1.23 19.76 17.11
C ASP A 136 1.74 20.91 17.99
N ASP A 137 0.95 21.40 18.93
CA ASP A 137 1.35 22.42 19.92
C ASP A 137 2.57 21.93 20.74
N TYR A 138 2.54 20.67 21.17
CA TYR A 138 3.67 20.05 21.87
C TYR A 138 4.90 19.88 20.97
N MET A 139 4.71 19.47 19.72
CA MET A 139 5.81 19.30 18.75
C MET A 139 6.44 20.66 18.39
N GLU A 140 5.64 21.71 18.22
CA GLU A 140 6.13 23.07 17.99
C GLU A 140 7.02 23.54 19.14
N ALA A 141 6.59 23.32 20.38
CA ALA A 141 7.38 23.65 21.56
C ALA A 141 8.74 22.91 21.61
N LEU A 142 8.85 21.76 20.96
CA LEU A 142 10.10 20.98 20.81
C LEU A 142 10.90 21.34 19.55
N GLY A 143 10.43 22.28 18.72
CA GLY A 143 11.04 22.61 17.43
C GLY A 143 10.95 21.47 16.40
N LYS A 144 9.94 20.60 16.52
CA LYS A 144 9.67 19.47 15.64
C LYS A 144 8.55 19.82 14.65
N LYS A 145 8.36 18.95 13.65
CA LYS A 145 7.29 19.08 12.68
C LYS A 145 5.94 18.70 13.29
N GLU A 146 4.87 19.24 12.71
CA GLU A 146 3.51 18.86 13.02
C GLU A 146 3.23 17.38 12.69
N SER A 147 2.25 16.81 13.37
CA SER A 147 1.84 15.40 13.18
C SER A 147 1.05 15.19 11.88
N ALA A 148 1.14 14.00 11.32
CA ALA A 148 0.28 13.57 10.22
C ALA A 148 -1.15 13.27 10.71
N VAL A 149 -2.12 13.37 9.82
CA VAL A 149 -3.50 12.93 10.06
C VAL A 149 -4.06 12.24 8.83
N ILE A 150 -4.77 11.14 9.06
CA ILE A 150 -5.53 10.42 8.03
C ILE A 150 -6.98 10.36 8.52
N SER A 151 -7.86 11.07 7.85
CA SER A 151 -9.27 11.19 8.26
C SER A 151 -10.22 11.14 7.05
N SER A 152 -11.53 11.17 7.31
CA SER A 152 -12.54 11.32 6.26
C SER A 152 -12.72 12.76 5.76
N ILE A 153 -11.99 13.71 6.32
CA ILE A 153 -12.02 15.12 5.91
C ILE A 153 -10.87 15.36 4.94
N ASP A 154 -9.67 15.11 5.39
CA ASP A 154 -8.45 15.22 4.60
C ASP A 154 -7.38 14.23 5.10
N ILE A 155 -6.30 14.17 4.35
CA ILE A 155 -5.10 13.42 4.68
C ILE A 155 -3.92 14.38 4.57
N TYR A 156 -3.22 14.60 5.68
CA TYR A 156 -1.95 15.28 5.74
C TYR A 156 -0.85 14.29 6.16
N ASP A 157 0.14 14.09 5.32
CA ASP A 157 1.23 13.12 5.51
C ASP A 157 2.62 13.78 5.53
N GLY A 158 2.67 15.10 5.70
CA GLY A 158 3.91 15.88 5.67
C GLY A 158 4.42 16.21 4.28
N LYS A 159 4.02 15.47 3.25
CA LYS A 159 4.37 15.69 1.86
C LYS A 159 3.24 16.35 1.08
N SER A 160 2.01 15.97 1.40
CA SER A 160 0.80 16.45 0.72
C SER A 160 -0.34 16.65 1.71
N LEU A 161 -1.25 17.55 1.35
CA LEU A 161 -2.56 17.70 1.96
C LEU A 161 -3.59 17.46 0.87
N VAL A 162 -4.40 16.40 1.01
CA VAL A 162 -5.41 16.02 0.03
C VAL A 162 -6.76 15.81 0.71
N GLU A 163 -7.83 16.23 0.04
CA GLU A 163 -9.19 15.96 0.51
C GLU A 163 -9.46 14.45 0.48
N SER A 164 -10.15 13.95 1.50
CA SER A 164 -10.52 12.54 1.63
C SER A 164 -12.02 12.37 1.64
N HIS A 165 -12.51 11.31 0.99
CA HIS A 165 -13.92 10.95 1.00
C HIS A 165 -14.18 9.60 1.67
N ILE A 166 -13.14 9.00 2.25
CA ILE A 166 -13.20 7.69 2.92
C ILE A 166 -12.58 7.78 4.32
N THR A 167 -13.14 7.01 5.23
CA THR A 167 -12.69 7.01 6.64
C THR A 167 -11.27 6.43 6.79
N THR A 168 -10.94 5.43 5.98
CA THR A 168 -9.63 4.77 5.97
C THR A 168 -9.27 4.48 4.51
N PRO A 169 -8.12 4.93 4.04
CA PRO A 169 -7.60 4.57 2.71
C PRO A 169 -7.45 3.06 2.54
N GLU A 170 -7.38 2.61 1.32
CA GLU A 170 -6.98 1.23 1.04
C GLU A 170 -5.53 0.99 1.49
N ALA A 171 -5.16 -0.28 1.66
CA ALA A 171 -3.89 -0.62 2.29
C ALA A 171 -2.65 -0.04 1.56
N VAL A 172 -2.69 0.06 0.23
CA VAL A 172 -1.58 0.61 -0.55
C VAL A 172 -1.39 2.09 -0.24
N GLU A 173 -2.47 2.87 -0.32
CA GLU A 173 -2.45 4.31 -0.04
C GLU A 173 -2.14 4.59 1.44
N LEU A 174 -2.70 3.79 2.35
CA LEU A 174 -2.41 3.93 3.78
C LEU A 174 -0.91 3.81 4.06
N GLN A 175 -0.28 2.77 3.54
CA GLN A 175 1.15 2.55 3.74
C GLN A 175 2.00 3.61 3.03
N GLN A 176 1.54 4.13 1.90
CA GLN A 176 2.18 5.25 1.20
C GLN A 176 2.17 6.52 2.05
N HIS A 177 1.03 6.86 2.66
CA HIS A 177 0.93 8.02 3.55
C HIS A 177 1.80 7.87 4.79
N LEU A 178 1.83 6.68 5.40
CA LEU A 178 2.74 6.41 6.53
C LEU A 178 4.21 6.53 6.10
N ARG A 179 4.56 6.07 4.91
CA ARG A 179 5.91 6.22 4.36
C ARG A 179 6.27 7.68 4.11
N ASN A 180 5.35 8.47 3.54
CA ASN A 180 5.55 9.90 3.34
C ASN A 180 5.80 10.62 4.68
N ALA A 181 4.99 10.32 5.70
CA ALA A 181 5.15 10.89 7.04
C ALA A 181 6.54 10.59 7.62
N LEU A 182 6.97 9.33 7.54
CA LEU A 182 8.30 8.90 7.98
C LEU A 182 9.42 9.63 7.21
N ASP A 183 9.32 9.71 5.88
CA ASP A 183 10.31 10.37 5.03
C ASP A 183 10.35 11.89 5.27
N CYS A 184 9.25 12.49 5.67
CA CYS A 184 9.17 13.88 6.07
C CYS A 184 9.69 14.13 7.50
N GLY A 185 9.94 13.09 8.29
CA GLY A 185 10.45 13.21 9.66
C GLY A 185 9.38 13.66 10.66
N ILE A 186 8.15 13.20 10.42
CA ILE A 186 7.01 13.32 11.36
C ILE A 186 7.14 12.25 12.44
#